data_66796ee0e3c23597dde7d266dc3d87a5
#
_entry.id   66796ee0e3c23597dde7d266dc3d87a5
#
_cell.length_a   1.000
_cell.length_b   1.000
_cell.length_c   1.000
_cell.angle_alpha   90.00
_cell.angle_beta   90.00
_cell.angle_gamma   90.00
#
_symmetry.space_group_name_H-M   'P 1'
#
loop_
_entity.id
_entity.type
_entity.pdbx_description
1 polymer ?
#
loop_
_entity_poly.entity_id
_entity_poly.type
_entity_poly.pdbx_seq_one_letter_code
_entity_poly.pdbx_strand_id
1 'polypeptide(L)'
;QQMSANRMMIMEGFYKTGNVNVRNSTRYGSQFMYAFNIPGKLAMTADLHFNYTKGQLYNAFVNGGDHWMLQIMNGQYGSALGINVTLSYVPWKFLEISLDGTADYQTFKANAESDAVHHWFFPVYGNIAAYWKGFTLSYRHTLVGQSLSGLYLEGYEKISYFNLSWRRKSLTIGLQCLFPFVEDKFVSETTAASPVHHKTSTNLRTKNHEFGVSLSWNFVKGKGKYSNKSINNSDSDTGVFEF
;
A
#
# COMPACT_ATOMS: atom_id res chain seq x y z
N GLN A 1 17.97 -11.02 -13.78
CA GLN A 1 19.16 -10.57 -12.99
C GLN A 1 19.20 -11.16 -11.56
N GLN A 2 18.06 -11.49 -10.94
CA GLN A 2 18.01 -12.04 -9.58
C GLN A 2 18.50 -13.50 -9.47
N MET A 3 18.49 -14.23 -10.57
CA MET A 3 18.95 -15.62 -10.65
C MET A 3 20.36 -15.78 -11.21
N SER A 4 21.04 -14.65 -11.56
CA SER A 4 22.40 -14.72 -12.06
C SER A 4 23.39 -14.88 -10.90
N ALA A 5 24.50 -15.58 -11.15
CA ALA A 5 25.58 -15.73 -10.17
C ALA A 5 26.43 -14.45 -10.00
N ASN A 6 26.04 -13.34 -10.64
CA ASN A 6 26.78 -12.10 -10.55
C ASN A 6 26.80 -11.55 -9.13
N ARG A 7 27.97 -11.13 -8.70
CA ARG A 7 28.23 -10.59 -7.37
C ARG A 7 28.39 -9.08 -7.44
N MET A 8 27.67 -8.36 -6.59
CA MET A 8 27.75 -6.91 -6.47
C MET A 8 28.04 -6.54 -5.02
N MET A 9 29.06 -5.75 -4.76
CA MET A 9 29.34 -5.23 -3.43
C MET A 9 28.30 -4.18 -3.05
N ILE A 10 27.68 -4.35 -1.88
CA ILE A 10 26.75 -3.38 -1.29
C ILE A 10 27.51 -2.41 -0.40
N MET A 11 28.37 -2.97 0.45
CA MET A 11 29.30 -2.27 1.33
C MET A 11 30.46 -3.22 1.67
N GLU A 12 31.49 -2.73 2.33
CA GLU A 12 32.62 -3.57 2.75
C GLU A 12 32.13 -4.79 3.57
N GLY A 13 32.55 -5.98 3.17
CA GLY A 13 32.13 -7.23 3.77
C GLY A 13 30.71 -7.74 3.42
N PHE A 14 29.93 -6.96 2.61
CA PHE A 14 28.58 -7.32 2.23
C PHE A 14 28.39 -7.31 0.71
N TYR A 15 27.88 -8.40 0.18
CA TYR A 15 27.68 -8.57 -1.26
C TYR A 15 26.26 -9.03 -1.55
N LYS A 16 25.69 -8.53 -2.64
CA LYS A 16 24.45 -9.05 -3.22
C LYS A 16 24.83 -10.01 -4.35
N THR A 17 24.26 -11.21 -4.33
CA THR A 17 24.50 -12.20 -5.37
C THR A 17 23.20 -12.90 -5.73
N GLY A 18 23.08 -13.34 -6.97
CA GLY A 18 21.95 -14.15 -7.40
C GLY A 18 22.07 -15.57 -6.85
N ASN A 19 20.94 -16.28 -6.83
CA ASN A 19 20.86 -17.69 -6.45
C ASN A 19 20.19 -18.49 -7.57
N VAL A 20 20.96 -19.34 -8.22
CA VAL A 20 20.50 -20.20 -9.33
C VAL A 20 19.65 -21.39 -8.86
N ASN A 21 19.66 -21.70 -7.56
CA ASN A 21 18.90 -22.80 -6.96
C ASN A 21 17.50 -22.41 -6.48
N VAL A 22 17.05 -21.19 -6.80
CA VAL A 22 15.72 -20.72 -6.45
C VAL A 22 14.67 -21.57 -7.19
N ARG A 23 13.70 -22.08 -6.44
CA ARG A 23 12.58 -22.88 -6.94
C ARG A 23 11.31 -22.06 -7.00
N ASN A 24 10.36 -22.52 -7.79
CA ASN A 24 9.04 -21.91 -7.85
C ASN A 24 8.34 -22.01 -6.49
N SER A 25 7.64 -20.94 -6.13
CA SER A 25 6.72 -20.92 -5.00
C SER A 25 5.31 -21.28 -5.44
N THR A 26 4.54 -21.89 -4.56
CA THR A 26 3.12 -22.22 -4.83
C THR A 26 2.27 -21.51 -3.80
N ARG A 27 1.30 -20.72 -4.26
CA ARG A 27 0.39 -19.96 -3.40
C ARG A 27 -1.00 -20.58 -3.42
N TYR A 28 -1.59 -20.73 -2.23
CA TYR A 28 -2.98 -21.10 -1.98
C TYR A 28 -3.64 -19.95 -1.28
N GLY A 29 -4.89 -19.68 -1.63
CA GLY A 29 -5.65 -18.60 -0.99
C GLY A 29 -7.13 -18.88 -0.97
N SER A 30 -7.80 -18.34 0.03
CA SER A 30 -9.26 -18.30 0.14
C SER A 30 -9.68 -16.93 0.60
N GLN A 31 -10.87 -16.50 0.17
CA GLN A 31 -11.42 -15.20 0.47
C GLN A 31 -12.93 -15.33 0.67
N PHE A 32 -13.43 -14.66 1.69
CA PHE A 32 -14.85 -14.51 1.94
C PHE A 32 -15.19 -13.04 2.09
N MET A 33 -16.08 -12.54 1.26
CA MET A 33 -16.47 -11.14 1.24
C MET A 33 -17.92 -10.99 1.70
N TYR A 34 -18.13 -10.04 2.60
CA TYR A 34 -19.45 -9.57 3.04
C TYR A 34 -19.60 -8.09 2.70
N ALA A 35 -20.73 -7.72 2.13
CA ALA A 35 -21.07 -6.34 1.82
C ALA A 35 -22.42 -5.97 2.43
N PHE A 36 -22.47 -4.79 3.03
CA PHE A 36 -23.66 -4.21 3.64
C PHE A 36 -23.82 -2.77 3.18
N ASN A 37 -25.03 -2.37 2.81
CA ASN A 37 -25.28 -1.02 2.32
C ASN A 37 -26.64 -0.50 2.80
N ILE A 38 -26.63 0.68 3.43
CA ILE A 38 -27.80 1.53 3.66
C ILE A 38 -27.70 2.72 2.73
N PRO A 39 -28.50 2.84 1.67
CA PRO A 39 -28.39 3.88 0.67
C PRO A 39 -28.29 5.29 1.28
N GLY A 40 -27.29 6.04 0.88
CA GLY A 40 -27.04 7.42 1.30
C GLY A 40 -26.60 7.59 2.77
N LYS A 41 -26.33 6.50 3.51
CA LYS A 41 -25.88 6.58 4.91
C LYS A 41 -24.65 5.77 5.22
N LEU A 42 -24.62 4.50 4.85
CA LEU A 42 -23.57 3.59 5.28
C LEU A 42 -23.33 2.55 4.20
N ALA A 43 -22.08 2.41 3.79
CA ALA A 43 -21.61 1.30 3.00
C ALA A 43 -20.44 0.64 3.75
N MET A 44 -20.45 -0.67 3.86
CA MET A 44 -19.40 -1.44 4.50
C MET A 44 -19.11 -2.69 3.66
N THR A 45 -17.85 -2.98 3.46
CA THR A 45 -17.38 -4.28 2.99
C THR A 45 -16.40 -4.85 4.00
N ALA A 46 -16.51 -6.12 4.27
CA ALA A 46 -15.58 -6.88 5.08
C ALA A 46 -15.10 -8.07 4.27
N ASP A 47 -13.82 -8.27 4.21
CA ASP A 47 -13.14 -9.30 3.43
C ASP A 47 -12.24 -10.10 4.35
N LEU A 48 -12.64 -11.33 4.67
CA LEU A 48 -11.81 -12.29 5.40
C LEU A 48 -10.98 -13.06 4.39
N HIS A 49 -9.66 -13.07 4.55
CA HIS A 49 -8.76 -13.74 3.63
C HIS A 49 -7.72 -14.60 4.35
N PHE A 50 -7.36 -15.68 3.69
CA PHE A 50 -6.24 -16.54 4.06
C PHE A 50 -5.35 -16.76 2.84
N ASN A 51 -4.05 -16.59 3.03
CA ASN A 51 -3.04 -16.88 2.02
C ASN A 51 -1.95 -17.76 2.63
N TYR A 52 -1.54 -18.79 1.90
CA TYR A 52 -0.43 -19.66 2.25
C TYR A 52 0.47 -19.83 1.03
N THR A 53 1.76 -19.56 1.18
CA THR A 53 2.75 -19.68 0.10
C THR A 53 3.82 -20.68 0.52
N LYS A 54 3.82 -21.85 -0.11
CA LYS A 54 4.90 -22.84 0.02
C LYS A 54 6.10 -22.37 -0.79
N GLY A 55 7.29 -22.46 -0.20
CA GLY A 55 8.52 -22.03 -0.87
C GLY A 55 8.58 -20.51 -1.09
N GLN A 56 8.00 -19.72 -0.19
CA GLN A 56 7.99 -18.26 -0.31
C GLN A 56 9.40 -17.69 -0.47
N LEU A 57 9.60 -16.85 -1.48
CA LEU A 57 10.87 -16.20 -1.73
C LEU A 57 11.10 -15.10 -0.70
N TYR A 58 12.33 -15.01 -0.20
CA TYR A 58 12.76 -13.98 0.73
C TYR A 58 14.23 -13.63 0.55
N ASN A 59 14.63 -12.45 1.00
CA ASN A 59 16.02 -12.05 1.09
C ASN A 59 16.66 -12.63 2.35
N ALA A 60 17.83 -13.24 2.23
CA ALA A 60 18.59 -13.77 3.35
C ALA A 60 20.05 -13.36 3.30
N PHE A 61 20.62 -13.02 4.44
CA PHE A 61 22.06 -12.92 4.59
C PHE A 61 22.64 -14.29 4.87
N VAL A 62 23.52 -14.75 3.98
CA VAL A 62 24.22 -16.02 4.07
C VAL A 62 25.70 -15.75 4.38
N ASN A 63 26.24 -16.46 5.36
CA ASN A 63 27.65 -16.36 5.71
C ASN A 63 28.50 -17.01 4.62
N GLY A 64 29.36 -16.25 3.98
CA GLY A 64 30.34 -16.70 2.96
C GLY A 64 31.75 -16.90 3.52
N GLY A 65 31.90 -16.98 4.83
CA GLY A 65 33.19 -17.10 5.53
C GLY A 65 33.69 -15.74 6.03
N ASP A 66 34.38 -15.03 5.21
CA ASP A 66 34.96 -13.68 5.47
C ASP A 66 34.03 -12.51 5.12
N HIS A 67 32.85 -12.82 4.58
CA HIS A 67 31.87 -11.82 4.12
C HIS A 67 30.43 -12.34 4.19
N TRP A 68 29.47 -11.43 4.16
CA TRP A 68 28.04 -11.73 4.08
C TRP A 68 27.51 -11.59 2.66
N MET A 69 26.67 -12.51 2.24
CA MET A 69 26.01 -12.50 0.94
C MET A 69 24.50 -12.33 1.11
N LEU A 70 23.93 -11.28 0.57
CA LEU A 70 22.48 -11.11 0.45
C LEU A 70 22.00 -11.88 -0.79
N GLN A 71 21.18 -12.88 -0.57
CA GLN A 71 20.63 -13.74 -1.62
C GLN A 71 19.12 -13.89 -1.50
N ILE A 72 18.46 -14.14 -2.63
CA ILE A 72 17.08 -14.61 -2.63
C ILE A 72 17.08 -16.11 -2.37
N MET A 73 16.31 -16.54 -1.39
CA MET A 73 16.16 -17.93 -1.01
C MET A 73 14.68 -18.35 -0.97
N ASN A 74 14.42 -19.65 -1.03
CA ASN A 74 13.10 -20.20 -0.75
C ASN A 74 12.99 -20.48 0.75
N GLY A 75 12.02 -19.84 1.41
CA GLY A 75 11.57 -20.24 2.72
C GLY A 75 10.75 -21.53 2.68
N GLN A 76 10.49 -22.11 3.85
CA GLN A 76 9.60 -23.26 3.95
C GLN A 76 8.16 -22.86 3.60
N TYR A 77 7.65 -21.81 4.24
CA TYR A 77 6.36 -21.20 3.92
C TYR A 77 6.25 -19.77 4.44
N GLY A 78 5.30 -19.06 3.88
CA GLY A 78 4.73 -17.83 4.44
C GLY A 78 3.22 -17.91 4.44
N SER A 79 2.56 -17.32 5.42
CA SER A 79 1.11 -17.25 5.49
C SER A 79 0.63 -15.92 6.04
N ALA A 80 -0.58 -15.55 5.65
CA ALA A 80 -1.31 -14.42 6.19
C ALA A 80 -2.79 -14.81 6.37
N LEU A 81 -3.31 -14.57 7.55
CA LEU A 81 -4.74 -14.65 7.85
C LEU A 81 -5.16 -13.26 8.28
N GLY A 82 -6.17 -12.69 7.64
CA GLY A 82 -6.56 -11.34 7.92
C GLY A 82 -7.97 -10.96 7.51
N ILE A 83 -8.31 -9.73 7.88
CA ILE A 83 -9.56 -9.08 7.51
C ILE A 83 -9.27 -7.69 6.98
N ASN A 84 -9.87 -7.36 5.83
CA ASN A 84 -9.95 -5.99 5.31
C ASN A 84 -11.36 -5.46 5.57
N VAL A 85 -11.45 -4.23 6.05
CA VAL A 85 -12.73 -3.55 6.25
C VAL A 85 -12.68 -2.21 5.56
N THR A 86 -13.62 -1.98 4.65
CA THR A 86 -13.88 -0.67 4.06
C THR A 86 -15.21 -0.16 4.57
N LEU A 87 -15.21 1.06 5.09
CA LEU A 87 -16.39 1.72 5.63
C LEU A 87 -16.53 3.10 4.98
N SER A 88 -17.73 3.42 4.49
CA SER A 88 -18.15 4.78 4.13
C SER A 88 -19.41 5.13 4.90
N TYR A 89 -19.37 6.21 5.67
CA TYR A 89 -20.45 6.65 6.53
C TYR A 89 -20.75 8.13 6.30
N VAL A 90 -22.02 8.43 6.02
CA VAL A 90 -22.54 9.77 5.79
C VAL A 90 -23.53 10.12 6.92
N PRO A 91 -23.04 10.57 8.10
CA PRO A 91 -23.90 10.91 9.23
C PRO A 91 -24.86 12.06 8.89
N TRP A 92 -24.38 13.03 8.11
CA TRP A 92 -25.16 14.17 7.64
C TRP A 92 -24.84 14.46 6.17
N LYS A 93 -25.75 15.10 5.47
CA LYS A 93 -25.59 15.45 4.03
C LYS A 93 -24.33 16.26 3.72
N PHE A 94 -23.74 16.86 4.73
CA PHE A 94 -22.54 17.70 4.58
C PHE A 94 -21.26 17.03 5.11
N LEU A 95 -21.32 15.82 5.64
CA LEU A 95 -20.16 15.14 6.22
C LEU A 95 -20.11 13.69 5.74
N GLU A 96 -18.94 13.30 5.25
CA GLU A 96 -18.60 11.93 4.87
C GLU A 96 -17.36 11.48 5.62
N ILE A 97 -17.38 10.27 6.15
CA ILE A 97 -16.27 9.62 6.84
C ILE A 97 -16.02 8.30 6.13
N SER A 98 -14.81 8.06 5.69
CA SER A 98 -14.41 6.76 5.14
C SER A 98 -13.21 6.20 5.89
N LEU A 99 -13.21 4.90 6.04
CA LEU A 99 -12.16 4.13 6.71
C LEU A 99 -11.87 2.88 5.90
N ASP A 100 -10.61 2.65 5.61
CA ASP A 100 -10.09 1.40 5.08
C ASP A 100 -9.06 0.85 6.04
N GLY A 101 -9.27 -0.35 6.52
CA GLY A 101 -8.37 -0.97 7.49
C GLY A 101 -8.12 -2.44 7.17
N THR A 102 -6.92 -2.89 7.48
CA THR A 102 -6.52 -4.29 7.39
C THR A 102 -5.99 -4.72 8.74
N ALA A 103 -6.28 -5.95 9.13
CA ALA A 103 -5.68 -6.61 10.26
C ALA A 103 -5.20 -7.99 9.82
N ASP A 104 -3.90 -8.16 9.65
CA ASP A 104 -3.27 -9.40 9.18
C ASP A 104 -2.38 -10.01 10.26
N TYR A 105 -2.60 -11.28 10.55
CA TYR A 105 -1.62 -12.11 11.26
C TYR A 105 -0.74 -12.80 10.22
N GLN A 106 0.51 -12.35 10.15
CA GLN A 106 1.49 -12.80 9.18
C GLN A 106 2.47 -13.77 9.84
N THR A 107 2.81 -14.85 9.14
CA THR A 107 3.78 -15.85 9.61
C THR A 107 4.75 -16.17 8.50
N PHE A 108 6.02 -16.31 8.84
CA PHE A 108 7.06 -16.76 7.93
C PHE A 108 7.97 -17.78 8.60
N LYS A 109 8.30 -18.85 7.88
CA LYS A 109 9.27 -19.86 8.30
C LYS A 109 10.34 -20.06 7.25
N ALA A 110 11.59 -19.81 7.59
CA ALA A 110 12.72 -19.88 6.67
C ALA A 110 13.07 -21.33 6.29
N ASN A 111 13.24 -22.20 7.27
CA ASN A 111 13.60 -23.61 7.06
C ASN A 111 12.99 -24.51 8.15
N ALA A 112 13.23 -25.81 8.10
CA ALA A 112 12.65 -26.76 9.05
C ALA A 112 13.16 -26.57 10.48
N GLU A 113 14.40 -26.12 10.64
CA GLU A 113 15.12 -25.98 11.91
C GLU A 113 14.87 -24.63 12.59
N SER A 114 14.49 -23.60 11.82
CA SER A 114 14.21 -22.27 12.37
C SER A 114 12.81 -22.20 13.00
N ASP A 115 12.66 -21.36 14.01
CA ASP A 115 11.35 -20.96 14.50
C ASP A 115 10.60 -20.11 13.45
N ALA A 116 9.29 -20.18 13.51
CA ALA A 116 8.45 -19.31 12.68
C ALA A 116 8.41 -17.89 13.27
N VAL A 117 8.55 -16.91 12.41
CA VAL A 117 8.39 -15.50 12.76
C VAL A 117 6.93 -15.11 12.58
N HIS A 118 6.36 -14.43 13.55
CA HIS A 118 4.97 -13.99 13.56
C HIS A 118 4.92 -12.48 13.71
N HIS A 119 3.99 -11.85 13.00
CA HIS A 119 3.79 -10.40 13.08
C HIS A 119 2.34 -10.01 12.81
N TRP A 120 1.85 -8.99 13.54
CA TRP A 120 0.59 -8.34 13.25
C TRP A 120 0.80 -7.09 12.42
N PHE A 121 0.05 -6.96 11.34
CA PHE A 121 0.09 -5.81 10.44
C PHE A 121 -1.28 -5.12 10.41
N PHE A 122 -1.31 -3.83 10.78
CA PHE A 122 -2.53 -3.03 10.92
C PHE A 122 -2.42 -1.70 10.16
N PRO A 123 -2.47 -1.68 8.83
CA PRO A 123 -2.61 -0.44 8.08
C PRO A 123 -4.06 0.07 8.16
N VAL A 124 -4.20 1.36 8.46
CA VAL A 124 -5.50 2.04 8.50
C VAL A 124 -5.42 3.34 7.73
N TYR A 125 -6.39 3.57 6.86
CA TYR A 125 -6.55 4.77 6.06
C TYR A 125 -7.87 5.43 6.42
N GLY A 126 -7.83 6.60 7.02
CA GLY A 126 -9.00 7.39 7.37
C GLY A 126 -9.14 8.63 6.49
N ASN A 127 -10.35 8.94 6.06
CA ASN A 127 -10.66 10.17 5.36
C ASN A 127 -11.95 10.79 5.92
N ILE A 128 -11.92 12.11 6.14
CA ILE A 128 -13.08 12.90 6.54
C ILE A 128 -13.25 13.99 5.50
N ALA A 129 -14.45 14.13 4.94
CA ALA A 129 -14.79 15.18 3.99
C ALA A 129 -16.05 15.94 4.45
N ALA A 130 -15.98 17.27 4.43
CA ALA A 130 -17.09 18.14 4.76
C ALA A 130 -17.43 19.05 3.56
N TYR A 131 -18.73 19.22 3.31
CA TYR A 131 -19.27 19.95 2.16
C TYR A 131 -20.17 21.07 2.63
N TRP A 132 -19.90 22.32 2.22
CA TRP A 132 -20.73 23.46 2.59
C TRP A 132 -20.70 24.58 1.54
N LYS A 133 -21.85 24.91 0.94
CA LYS A 133 -22.02 26.02 -0.03
C LYS A 133 -20.93 26.14 -1.10
N GLY A 134 -20.54 25.00 -1.69
CA GLY A 134 -19.50 24.94 -2.70
C GLY A 134 -18.09 24.78 -2.16
N PHE A 135 -17.89 24.81 -0.84
CA PHE A 135 -16.64 24.42 -0.19
C PHE A 135 -16.62 22.91 0.03
N THR A 136 -15.48 22.30 -0.22
CA THR A 136 -15.15 20.93 0.17
C THR A 136 -13.87 20.99 0.98
N LEU A 137 -13.95 20.50 2.20
CA LEU A 137 -12.82 20.32 3.10
C LEU A 137 -12.61 18.83 3.28
N SER A 138 -11.43 18.33 3.00
CA SER A 138 -11.11 16.93 3.27
C SER A 138 -9.75 16.77 3.96
N TYR A 139 -9.69 15.81 4.85
CA TYR A 139 -8.46 15.39 5.49
C TYR A 139 -8.34 13.88 5.41
N ARG A 140 -7.21 13.41 4.91
CA ARG A 140 -6.84 12.00 4.87
C ARG A 140 -5.62 11.76 5.75
N HIS A 141 -5.69 10.68 6.52
CA HIS A 141 -4.57 10.22 7.34
C HIS A 141 -4.35 8.72 7.15
N THR A 142 -3.08 8.33 7.09
CA THR A 142 -2.69 6.94 6.97
C THR A 142 -1.87 6.54 8.20
N LEU A 143 -2.37 5.56 8.94
CA LEU A 143 -1.62 4.86 9.98
C LEU A 143 -1.13 3.56 9.36
N VAL A 144 0.17 3.44 9.14
CA VAL A 144 0.77 2.24 8.55
C VAL A 144 1.68 1.61 9.58
N GLY A 145 1.48 0.31 9.83
CA GLY A 145 2.41 -0.53 10.56
C GLY A 145 3.53 -1.05 9.65
N GLN A 146 4.33 -1.94 10.20
CA GLN A 146 5.31 -2.70 9.45
C GLN A 146 4.69 -4.04 9.03
N SER A 147 4.95 -4.51 7.81
CA SER A 147 4.56 -5.85 7.35
C SER A 147 5.74 -6.81 7.43
N LEU A 148 5.46 -8.09 7.60
CA LEU A 148 6.49 -9.13 7.61
C LEU A 148 6.84 -9.53 6.17
N SER A 149 8.11 -9.37 5.81
CA SER A 149 8.69 -9.76 4.53
C SER A 149 9.87 -10.70 4.76
N GLY A 150 9.59 -12.00 4.80
CA GLY A 150 10.59 -13.00 5.16
C GLY A 150 11.10 -12.83 6.60
N LEU A 151 12.39 -12.53 6.76
CA LEU A 151 13.04 -12.31 8.05
C LEU A 151 13.12 -10.83 8.44
N TYR A 152 12.38 -9.95 7.75
CA TYR A 152 12.41 -8.51 7.95
C TYR A 152 11.01 -7.94 8.13
N LEU A 153 10.92 -6.81 8.81
CA LEU A 153 9.74 -5.97 8.87
C LEU A 153 9.94 -4.78 7.94
N GLU A 154 9.08 -4.66 6.95
CA GLU A 154 9.04 -3.56 6.00
C GLU A 154 8.03 -2.51 6.47
N GLY A 155 8.51 -1.28 6.63
CA GLY A 155 7.68 -0.13 6.97
C GLY A 155 7.28 0.65 5.74
N TYR A 156 6.18 1.38 5.86
CA TYR A 156 5.63 2.19 4.78
C TYR A 156 5.53 3.65 5.19
N GLU A 157 5.60 4.53 4.20
CA GLU A 157 5.40 5.96 4.38
C GLU A 157 3.99 6.25 4.90
N LYS A 158 3.91 7.03 5.98
CA LYS A 158 2.63 7.56 6.47
C LYS A 158 2.23 8.74 5.60
N ILE A 159 1.09 8.65 4.95
CA ILE A 159 0.59 9.70 4.08
C ILE A 159 -0.53 10.44 4.81
N SER A 160 -0.43 11.76 4.87
CA SER A 160 -1.54 12.62 5.26
C SER A 160 -1.66 13.78 4.30
N TYR A 161 -2.86 14.19 4.02
CA TYR A 161 -3.09 15.40 3.27
C TYR A 161 -4.39 16.09 3.66
N PHE A 162 -4.34 17.38 3.57
CA PHE A 162 -5.45 18.29 3.77
C PHE A 162 -5.75 18.96 2.44
N ASN A 163 -7.00 19.01 2.07
CA ASN A 163 -7.46 19.67 0.85
C ASN A 163 -8.67 20.55 1.17
N LEU A 164 -8.59 21.83 0.81
CA LEU A 164 -9.70 22.76 0.83
C LEU A 164 -9.96 23.22 -0.58
N SER A 165 -11.15 23.01 -1.09
CA SER A 165 -11.54 23.52 -2.40
C SER A 165 -12.85 24.32 -2.32
N TRP A 166 -12.94 25.33 -3.16
CA TRP A 166 -14.16 26.10 -3.37
C TRP A 166 -14.54 26.11 -4.84
N ARG A 167 -15.78 25.75 -5.11
CA ARG A 167 -16.33 25.69 -6.46
C ARG A 167 -17.52 26.62 -6.59
N ARG A 168 -17.48 27.49 -7.59
CA ARG A 168 -18.59 28.34 -7.97
C ARG A 168 -18.73 28.34 -9.49
N LYS A 169 -19.88 27.84 -9.99
CA LYS A 169 -20.12 27.67 -11.46
C LYS A 169 -18.96 26.90 -12.11
N SER A 170 -18.24 27.55 -13.01
CA SER A 170 -17.13 27.01 -13.79
C SER A 170 -15.74 27.19 -13.13
N LEU A 171 -15.67 27.94 -12.02
CA LEU A 171 -14.43 28.23 -11.30
C LEU A 171 -14.26 27.28 -10.11
N THR A 172 -13.08 26.68 -9.98
CA THR A 172 -12.66 25.92 -8.79
C THR A 172 -11.31 26.43 -8.34
N ILE A 173 -11.21 26.77 -7.07
CA ILE A 173 -9.95 27.14 -6.39
C ILE A 173 -9.68 26.07 -5.34
N GLY A 174 -8.46 25.55 -5.30
CA GLY A 174 -8.03 24.54 -4.33
C GLY A 174 -6.77 24.94 -3.61
N LEU A 175 -6.72 24.60 -2.32
CA LEU A 175 -5.54 24.63 -1.47
C LEU A 175 -5.28 23.21 -1.01
N GLN A 176 -4.05 22.76 -1.12
CA GLN A 176 -3.62 21.45 -0.68
C GLN A 176 -2.40 21.57 0.23
N CYS A 177 -2.39 20.80 1.31
CA CYS A 177 -1.22 20.62 2.17
C CYS A 177 -0.95 19.12 2.27
N LEU A 178 0.23 18.70 1.85
CA LEU A 178 0.72 17.33 2.00
C LEU A 178 1.51 17.21 3.29
N PHE A 179 1.37 16.08 3.95
CA PHE A 179 2.08 15.71 5.18
C PHE A 179 1.95 16.70 6.35
N PRO A 180 0.77 17.29 6.63
CA PRO A 180 0.64 18.32 7.66
C PRO A 180 0.95 17.82 9.09
N PHE A 181 0.80 16.51 9.36
CA PHE A 181 0.95 15.92 10.70
C PHE A 181 1.74 14.60 10.68
N VAL A 182 2.63 14.41 9.72
CA VAL A 182 3.44 13.19 9.56
C VAL A 182 4.90 13.52 9.82
N GLU A 183 5.59 12.63 10.51
CA GLU A 183 7.03 12.71 10.68
C GLU A 183 7.74 12.56 9.33
N ASP A 184 8.80 13.33 9.13
CA ASP A 184 9.63 13.33 7.91
C ASP A 184 10.57 12.13 7.81
N LYS A 185 10.48 11.20 8.75
CA LYS A 185 11.32 10.00 8.82
C LYS A 185 10.49 8.79 9.23
N PHE A 186 10.68 7.69 8.53
CA PHE A 186 10.13 6.40 8.93
C PHE A 186 11.16 5.28 8.81
N VAL A 187 10.95 4.21 9.54
CA VAL A 187 11.76 2.99 9.45
C VAL A 187 11.25 2.17 8.28
N SER A 188 12.00 2.14 7.19
CA SER A 188 11.62 1.42 5.97
C SER A 188 11.88 -0.08 6.06
N GLU A 189 12.89 -0.50 6.83
CA GLU A 189 13.18 -1.91 7.04
C GLU A 189 13.87 -2.12 8.38
N THR A 190 13.52 -3.20 9.08
CA THR A 190 14.24 -3.64 10.28
C THR A 190 14.27 -5.16 10.37
N THR A 191 15.30 -5.69 11.01
CA THR A 191 15.45 -7.13 11.22
C THR A 191 14.36 -7.66 12.16
N ALA A 192 13.67 -8.72 11.73
CA ALA A 192 12.78 -9.51 12.59
C ALA A 192 13.51 -10.73 13.17
N ALA A 193 14.15 -11.55 12.33
CA ALA A 193 14.84 -12.78 12.73
C ALA A 193 16.09 -13.12 11.90
N SER A 194 16.65 -12.16 11.15
CA SER A 194 17.88 -12.38 10.40
C SER A 194 19.10 -12.44 11.31
N PRO A 195 20.13 -13.25 10.99
CA PRO A 195 21.39 -13.27 11.73
C PRO A 195 22.17 -11.95 11.64
N VAL A 196 21.91 -11.16 10.60
CA VAL A 196 22.48 -9.82 10.45
C VAL A 196 21.42 -8.80 10.86
N HIS A 197 21.67 -8.12 11.97
CA HIS A 197 20.77 -7.07 12.45
C HIS A 197 21.02 -5.76 11.69
N HIS A 198 20.02 -5.24 11.01
CA HIS A 198 20.06 -3.93 10.40
C HIS A 198 18.75 -3.18 10.54
N LYS A 199 18.82 -1.88 10.39
CA LYS A 199 17.68 -0.98 10.39
C LYS A 199 17.92 0.10 9.36
N THR A 200 17.05 0.19 8.39
CA THR A 200 17.05 1.25 7.38
C THR A 200 15.98 2.27 7.72
N SER A 201 16.34 3.53 7.65
CA SER A 201 15.40 4.63 7.85
C SER A 201 15.42 5.54 6.63
N THR A 202 14.24 5.90 6.15
CA THR A 202 14.06 6.81 5.03
C THR A 202 13.68 8.18 5.57
N ASN A 203 14.33 9.22 5.08
CA ASN A 203 14.07 10.62 5.43
C ASN A 203 13.36 11.32 4.27
N LEU A 204 12.20 11.91 4.54
CA LEU A 204 11.31 12.54 3.56
C LEU A 204 11.39 14.09 3.58
N ARG A 205 12.44 14.66 4.18
CA ARG A 205 12.56 16.13 4.38
C ARG A 205 12.22 16.98 3.16
N THR A 206 12.53 16.51 1.97
CA THR A 206 12.23 17.25 0.73
C THR A 206 10.75 17.29 0.38
N LYS A 207 9.91 16.48 1.04
CA LYS A 207 8.46 16.37 0.79
C LYS A 207 7.61 16.78 1.99
N ASN A 208 8.23 17.24 3.06
CA ASN A 208 7.51 17.62 4.28
C ASN A 208 6.78 18.94 4.07
N HIS A 209 5.51 19.00 4.44
CA HIS A 209 4.67 20.19 4.41
C HIS A 209 4.63 20.88 3.03
N GLU A 210 4.36 20.11 1.99
CA GLU A 210 4.16 20.67 0.65
C GLU A 210 2.80 21.38 0.56
N PHE A 211 2.83 22.65 0.14
CA PHE A 211 1.64 23.44 -0.11
C PHE A 211 1.41 23.60 -1.61
N GLY A 212 0.18 23.35 -2.04
CA GLY A 212 -0.23 23.53 -3.42
C GLY A 212 -1.45 24.43 -3.52
N VAL A 213 -1.48 25.27 -4.57
CA VAL A 213 -2.64 26.06 -4.94
C VAL A 213 -3.05 25.65 -6.35
N SER A 214 -4.32 25.37 -6.55
CA SER A 214 -4.86 25.04 -7.86
C SER A 214 -5.97 26.02 -8.26
N LEU A 215 -5.98 26.41 -9.52
CA LEU A 215 -7.03 27.21 -10.15
C LEU A 215 -7.49 26.47 -11.41
N SER A 216 -8.77 26.13 -11.45
CA SER A 216 -9.38 25.49 -12.61
C SER A 216 -10.58 26.30 -13.06
N TRP A 217 -10.62 26.62 -14.34
CA TRP A 217 -11.74 27.32 -14.94
C TRP A 217 -12.23 26.58 -16.20
N ASN A 218 -13.45 26.08 -16.15
CA ASN A 218 -14.07 25.37 -17.27
C ASN A 218 -14.86 26.33 -18.13
N PHE A 219 -14.39 26.60 -19.34
CA PHE A 219 -15.11 27.39 -20.36
C PHE A 219 -15.99 26.47 -21.20
N VAL A 220 -17.28 26.63 -21.10
CA VAL A 220 -18.22 26.03 -22.07
C VAL A 220 -18.73 27.14 -22.99
N LYS A 221 -18.11 27.31 -24.14
CA LYS A 221 -18.59 28.23 -25.16
C LYS A 221 -19.35 27.43 -26.24
N GLY A 222 -20.66 27.53 -26.25
CA GLY A 222 -21.54 26.95 -27.28
C GLY A 222 -22.84 26.42 -26.69
N LYS A 223 -23.94 26.60 -27.45
CA LYS A 223 -25.20 25.87 -27.22
C LYS A 223 -24.99 24.42 -27.70
N GLY A 224 -24.25 23.63 -26.95
CA GLY A 224 -24.15 22.19 -27.19
C GLY A 224 -25.50 21.56 -26.89
N LYS A 225 -26.27 21.25 -27.92
CA LYS A 225 -27.26 20.19 -27.82
C LYS A 225 -26.45 18.90 -27.59
N TYR A 226 -26.15 18.58 -26.34
CA TYR A 226 -25.70 17.22 -26.01
C TYR A 226 -26.91 16.32 -26.27
N SER A 227 -26.99 15.73 -27.48
CA SER A 227 -27.76 14.49 -27.59
C SER A 227 -26.99 13.51 -26.68
N ASN A 228 -27.66 13.01 -25.64
CA ASN A 228 -27.20 11.83 -24.90
C ASN A 228 -27.20 10.65 -25.89
N LYS A 229 -26.24 10.60 -26.81
CA LYS A 229 -25.81 9.34 -27.37
C LYS A 229 -25.04 8.66 -26.27
N SER A 230 -25.71 7.81 -25.51
CA SER A 230 -25.03 6.82 -24.72
C SER A 230 -24.10 6.08 -25.69
N ILE A 231 -22.79 6.30 -25.54
CA ILE A 231 -21.80 5.44 -26.16
C ILE A 231 -21.94 4.12 -25.42
N ASN A 232 -22.65 3.20 -26.04
CA ASN A 232 -22.78 1.85 -25.55
C ASN A 232 -21.43 1.17 -25.89
N ASN A 233 -20.44 1.30 -25.00
CA ASN A 233 -19.19 0.55 -25.08
C ASN A 233 -19.47 -0.90 -24.64
N SER A 234 -20.34 -1.58 -25.39
CA SER A 234 -20.52 -3.03 -25.24
C SER A 234 -19.48 -3.82 -26.04
N ASP A 235 -18.63 -3.16 -26.78
CA ASP A 235 -17.47 -3.79 -27.40
C ASP A 235 -16.34 -3.84 -26.36
N SER A 236 -16.30 -4.94 -25.66
CA SER A 236 -15.12 -5.37 -24.91
C SER A 236 -14.01 -5.77 -25.87
N ASP A 237 -13.43 -4.79 -26.54
CA ASP A 237 -12.18 -5.00 -27.24
C ASP A 237 -11.08 -5.00 -26.17
N THR A 238 -10.87 -6.20 -25.63
CA THR A 238 -9.69 -6.48 -24.82
C THR A 238 -8.50 -6.48 -25.76
N GLY A 239 -7.91 -5.31 -25.97
CA GLY A 239 -6.62 -5.17 -26.65
C GLY A 239 -5.55 -5.92 -25.85
N VAL A 240 -5.46 -7.20 -26.06
CA VAL A 240 -4.32 -8.00 -25.63
C VAL A 240 -3.18 -7.66 -26.59
N PHE A 241 -2.26 -6.82 -26.17
CA PHE A 241 -0.98 -6.72 -26.83
C PHE A 241 -0.18 -7.98 -26.52
N GLU A 242 -0.13 -8.91 -27.48
CA GLU A 242 0.87 -9.98 -27.50
C GLU A 242 2.22 -9.35 -27.89
N PHE A 243 3.20 -9.48 -26.98
CA PHE A 243 4.63 -9.29 -27.26
C PHE A 243 5.36 -10.60 -26.96
#